data_7466f5dc1a3b9f0901630fdb4ebac45e
#
_entry.id   7466f5dc1a3b9f0901630fdb4ebac45e
#
_cell.length_a   1.000
_cell.length_b   1.000
_cell.length_c   1.000
_cell.angle_alpha   90.00
_cell.angle_beta   90.00
_cell.angle_gamma   90.00
#
_symmetry.space_group_name_H-M   'P 1'
#
loop_
_entity.id
_entity.type
_entity.pdbx_description
1 polymer ?
#
loop_
_entity_poly.entity_id
_entity_poly.type
_entity_poly.pdbx_seq_one_letter_code
_entity_poly.pdbx_strand_id
1 'polypeptide(L)'
;MGINHLLARLAMLASAFLVGFTLWLRPPNMFVFVALAPAGYATGRSILRYISEPPVSRMAWLYEHLGGMLAAGIAFHTAFAVFGARQLLQLDFSGWIGVIPWVLPAAVGIPAIVIWTRHYRRRFDDFAISESGA
;
A
#
# COMPACT_ATOMS: atom_id res chain seq x y z
N MET A 1 26.11 -0.24 -3.09
CA MET A 1 24.65 -0.25 -3.32
C MET A 1 24.01 -0.76 -2.03
N GLY A 2 23.21 0.05 -1.34
CA GLY A 2 22.64 -0.33 -0.03
C GLY A 2 21.55 -1.40 -0.18
N ILE A 3 21.35 -2.21 0.87
CA ILE A 3 20.34 -3.27 0.91
C ILE A 3 18.93 -2.79 0.53
N ASN A 4 18.60 -1.53 0.90
CA ASN A 4 17.32 -0.92 0.61
C ASN A 4 17.09 -0.69 -0.90
N HIS A 5 18.13 -0.33 -1.65
CA HIS A 5 18.04 -0.23 -3.11
C HIS A 5 17.80 -1.60 -3.76
N LEU A 6 18.42 -2.64 -3.23
CA LEU A 6 18.24 -4.01 -3.73
C LEU A 6 16.79 -4.45 -3.46
N LEU A 7 16.29 -4.29 -2.25
CA LEU A 7 14.92 -4.65 -1.87
C LEU A 7 13.87 -3.91 -2.69
N ALA A 8 14.05 -2.60 -2.91
CA ALA A 8 13.14 -1.81 -3.72
C ALA A 8 13.07 -2.29 -5.17
N ARG A 9 14.23 -2.58 -5.77
CA ARG A 9 14.30 -3.13 -7.14
C ARG A 9 13.71 -4.53 -7.23
N LEU A 10 13.96 -5.39 -6.24
CA LEU A 10 13.36 -6.72 -6.18
C LEU A 10 11.83 -6.65 -6.09
N ALA A 11 11.27 -5.74 -5.29
CA ALA A 11 9.83 -5.53 -5.21
C ALA A 11 9.23 -5.11 -6.57
N MET A 12 9.89 -4.20 -7.28
CA MET A 12 9.44 -3.78 -8.61
C MET A 12 9.53 -4.91 -9.65
N LEU A 13 10.64 -5.66 -9.65
CA LEU A 13 10.82 -6.81 -10.55
C LEU A 13 9.83 -7.93 -10.25
N ALA A 14 9.59 -8.24 -8.98
CA ALA A 14 8.59 -9.22 -8.56
C ALA A 14 7.18 -8.82 -9.02
N SER A 15 6.84 -7.52 -8.95
CA SER A 15 5.56 -7.00 -9.44
C SER A 15 5.43 -7.14 -10.95
N ALA A 16 6.47 -6.81 -11.70
CA ALA A 16 6.48 -6.96 -13.15
C ALA A 16 6.42 -8.44 -13.56
N PHE A 17 7.16 -9.31 -12.86
CA PHE A 17 7.12 -10.76 -13.04
C PHE A 17 5.72 -11.32 -12.77
N LEU A 18 5.07 -10.87 -11.68
CA LEU A 18 3.72 -11.29 -11.31
C LEU A 18 2.72 -10.97 -12.42
N VAL A 19 2.80 -9.78 -13.02
CA VAL A 19 1.94 -9.41 -14.17
C VAL A 19 2.22 -10.30 -15.36
N GLY A 20 3.47 -10.43 -15.78
CA GLY A 20 3.85 -11.25 -16.93
C GLY A 20 3.44 -12.72 -16.75
N PHE A 21 3.71 -13.29 -15.58
CA PHE A 21 3.35 -14.66 -15.23
C PHE A 21 1.83 -14.88 -15.25
N THR A 22 1.07 -13.92 -14.69
CA THR A 22 -0.40 -13.98 -14.66
C THR A 22 -1.01 -13.90 -16.06
N LEU A 23 -0.48 -13.03 -16.92
CA LEU A 23 -0.94 -12.91 -18.29
C LEU A 23 -0.59 -14.13 -19.14
N TRP A 24 0.50 -14.82 -18.82
CA TRP A 24 0.92 -16.03 -19.51
C TRP A 24 0.07 -17.25 -19.10
N LEU A 25 -0.11 -17.48 -17.79
CA LEU A 25 -0.86 -18.63 -17.26
C LEU A 25 -2.38 -18.44 -17.29
N ARG A 26 -2.88 -17.21 -17.32
CA ARG A 26 -4.31 -16.84 -17.31
C ARG A 26 -5.12 -17.62 -16.26
N PRO A 27 -4.70 -17.59 -14.96
CA PRO A 27 -5.42 -18.28 -13.91
C PRO A 27 -6.82 -17.71 -13.72
N PRO A 28 -7.79 -18.48 -13.16
CA PRO A 28 -9.18 -18.04 -12.97
C PRO A 28 -9.31 -16.71 -12.21
N ASN A 29 -8.35 -16.43 -11.31
CA ASN A 29 -8.32 -15.22 -10.46
C ASN A 29 -7.30 -14.19 -10.95
N MET A 30 -6.99 -14.15 -12.24
CA MET A 30 -5.94 -13.28 -12.80
C MET A 30 -6.15 -11.80 -12.45
N PHE A 31 -7.40 -11.34 -12.36
CA PHE A 31 -7.72 -9.95 -12.01
C PHE A 31 -7.18 -9.53 -10.65
N VAL A 32 -7.17 -10.44 -9.68
CA VAL A 32 -6.63 -10.20 -8.34
C VAL A 32 -5.13 -9.96 -8.39
N PHE A 33 -4.39 -10.81 -9.09
CA PHE A 33 -2.94 -10.69 -9.22
C PHE A 33 -2.54 -9.43 -9.98
N VAL A 34 -3.25 -9.11 -11.06
CA VAL A 34 -3.02 -7.88 -11.83
C VAL A 34 -3.36 -6.63 -11.01
N ALA A 35 -4.41 -6.67 -10.17
CA ALA A 35 -4.77 -5.56 -9.29
C ALA A 35 -3.77 -5.34 -8.14
N LEU A 36 -3.12 -6.41 -7.65
CA LEU A 36 -2.14 -6.33 -6.57
C LEU A 36 -0.75 -5.91 -7.04
N ALA A 37 -0.37 -6.22 -8.27
CA ALA A 37 0.95 -5.92 -8.81
C ALA A 37 1.32 -4.43 -8.76
N PRO A 38 0.45 -3.46 -9.09
CA PRO A 38 0.76 -2.03 -8.97
C PRO A 38 1.16 -1.60 -7.56
N ALA A 39 0.63 -2.24 -6.50
CA ALA A 39 0.97 -1.92 -5.12
C ALA A 39 2.45 -2.23 -4.82
N GLY A 40 2.97 -3.37 -5.25
CA GLY A 40 4.38 -3.72 -5.09
C GLY A 40 5.31 -2.81 -5.89
N TYR A 41 4.93 -2.46 -7.11
CA TYR A 41 5.68 -1.51 -7.92
C TYR A 41 5.70 -0.11 -7.30
N ALA A 42 4.54 0.40 -6.84
CA ALA A 42 4.44 1.69 -6.18
C ALA A 42 5.27 1.76 -4.89
N THR A 43 5.25 0.69 -4.08
CA THR A 43 6.07 0.56 -2.87
C THR A 43 7.56 0.62 -3.21
N GLY A 44 8.03 -0.17 -4.17
CA GLY A 44 9.42 -0.17 -4.59
C GLY A 44 9.86 1.22 -5.11
N ARG A 45 9.02 1.87 -5.91
CA ARG A 45 9.28 3.23 -6.41
C ARG A 45 9.32 4.27 -5.28
N SER A 46 8.41 4.17 -4.29
CA SER A 46 8.41 5.07 -3.12
C SER A 46 9.69 4.93 -2.30
N ILE A 47 10.14 3.71 -2.04
CA ILE A 47 11.41 3.45 -1.35
C ILE A 47 12.59 4.03 -2.11
N LEU A 48 12.68 3.81 -3.43
CA LEU A 48 13.76 4.37 -4.25
C LEU A 48 13.77 5.89 -4.20
N ARG A 49 12.61 6.51 -4.34
CA ARG A 49 12.47 7.96 -4.28
C ARG A 49 12.93 8.51 -2.92
N TYR A 50 12.50 7.89 -1.82
CA TYR A 50 12.89 8.29 -0.46
C TYR A 50 14.39 8.23 -0.24
N ILE A 51 15.07 7.23 -0.82
CA ILE A 51 16.53 7.08 -0.71
C ILE A 51 17.28 8.07 -1.61
N SER A 52 16.77 8.32 -2.83
CA SER A 52 17.43 9.18 -3.82
C SER A 52 17.22 10.67 -3.55
N GLU A 53 16.05 11.01 -3.01
CA GLU A 53 15.65 12.39 -2.69
C GLU A 53 15.20 12.43 -1.22
N PRO A 54 16.16 12.46 -0.26
CA PRO A 54 15.79 12.48 1.16
C PRO A 54 14.91 13.69 1.44
N PRO A 55 13.75 13.49 2.07
CA PRO A 55 12.84 14.59 2.35
C PRO A 55 13.47 15.58 3.33
N VAL A 56 13.30 16.86 3.06
CA VAL A 56 13.80 17.96 3.90
C VAL A 56 13.01 18.08 5.22
N SER A 57 11.79 17.58 5.24
CA SER A 57 10.93 17.62 6.43
C SER A 57 11.45 16.73 7.56
N ARG A 58 11.61 17.31 8.75
CA ARG A 58 12.01 16.59 9.98
C ARG A 58 11.07 15.43 10.32
N MET A 59 9.80 15.53 9.94
CA MET A 59 8.77 14.54 10.24
C MET A 59 8.48 13.56 9.08
N ALA A 60 9.27 13.61 8.01
CA ALA A 60 9.05 12.77 6.85
C ALA A 60 9.03 11.27 7.17
N TRP A 61 9.89 10.82 8.08
CA TRP A 61 9.92 9.45 8.54
C TRP A 61 8.60 9.00 9.18
N LEU A 62 7.92 9.93 9.90
CA LEU A 62 6.63 9.65 10.53
C LEU A 62 5.55 9.41 9.48
N TYR A 63 5.54 10.23 8.41
CA TYR A 63 4.55 10.08 7.34
C TYR A 63 4.75 8.80 6.54
N GLU A 64 6.00 8.43 6.27
CA GLU A 64 6.33 7.16 5.62
C GLU A 64 5.95 5.97 6.51
N HIS A 65 6.25 6.05 7.80
CA HIS A 65 5.90 5.00 8.76
C HIS A 65 4.38 4.85 8.89
N LEU A 66 3.66 5.97 9.04
CA LEU A 66 2.20 5.98 9.14
C LEU A 66 1.55 5.40 7.87
N GLY A 67 2.03 5.83 6.71
CA GLY A 67 1.57 5.31 5.42
C GLY A 67 1.80 3.80 5.29
N GLY A 68 2.99 3.32 5.68
CA GLY A 68 3.34 1.91 5.67
C GLY A 68 2.48 1.07 6.62
N MET A 69 2.23 1.55 7.85
CA MET A 69 1.37 0.86 8.82
C MET A 69 -0.08 0.76 8.34
N LEU A 70 -0.62 1.85 7.80
CA LEU A 70 -1.98 1.87 7.28
C LEU A 70 -2.13 0.97 6.05
N ALA A 71 -1.14 0.98 5.14
CA ALA A 71 -1.11 0.07 3.99
C ALA A 71 -1.05 -1.40 4.42
N ALA A 72 -0.22 -1.73 5.42
CA ALA A 72 -0.17 -3.07 6.00
C ALA A 72 -1.51 -3.46 6.65
N GLY A 73 -2.17 -2.52 7.33
CA GLY A 73 -3.52 -2.70 7.88
C GLY A 73 -4.55 -3.04 6.80
N ILE A 74 -4.54 -2.32 5.67
CA ILE A 74 -5.41 -2.61 4.52
C ILE A 74 -5.15 -4.04 4.01
N ALA A 75 -3.88 -4.41 3.81
CA ALA A 75 -3.51 -5.74 3.32
C ALA A 75 -3.97 -6.85 4.29
N PHE A 76 -3.79 -6.64 5.60
CA PHE A 76 -4.23 -7.57 6.63
C PHE A 76 -5.75 -7.76 6.61
N HIS A 77 -6.53 -6.67 6.59
CA HIS A 77 -7.98 -6.73 6.55
C HIS A 77 -8.50 -7.37 5.27
N THR A 78 -7.85 -7.10 4.14
CA THR A 78 -8.16 -7.76 2.86
C THR A 78 -7.94 -9.27 2.96
N ALA A 79 -6.78 -9.69 3.45
CA ALA A 79 -6.48 -11.11 3.62
C ALA A 79 -7.46 -11.79 4.59
N PHE A 80 -7.77 -11.13 5.72
CA PHE A 80 -8.77 -11.64 6.66
C PHE A 80 -10.17 -11.75 6.04
N ALA A 81 -10.63 -10.72 5.31
CA ALA A 81 -11.94 -10.74 4.67
C ALA A 81 -12.04 -11.84 3.60
N VAL A 82 -11.00 -12.04 2.81
CA VAL A 82 -10.99 -13.02 1.72
C VAL A 82 -10.85 -14.46 2.24
N PHE A 83 -9.90 -14.69 3.13
CA PHE A 83 -9.57 -16.05 3.57
C PHE A 83 -10.18 -16.39 4.93
N GLY A 84 -10.10 -15.45 5.89
CA GLY A 84 -10.54 -15.69 7.28
C GLY A 84 -12.06 -15.66 7.42
N ALA A 85 -12.71 -14.56 7.02
CA ALA A 85 -14.15 -14.40 7.20
C ALA A 85 -14.95 -15.43 6.39
N ARG A 86 -14.50 -15.73 5.16
CA ARG A 86 -15.11 -16.78 4.33
C ARG A 86 -15.13 -18.13 5.04
N GLN A 87 -14.01 -18.50 5.66
CA GLN A 87 -13.88 -19.80 6.32
C GLN A 87 -14.62 -19.84 7.65
N LEU A 88 -14.54 -18.75 8.45
CA LEU A 88 -15.18 -18.68 9.77
C LEU A 88 -16.71 -18.56 9.68
N LEU A 89 -17.20 -17.77 8.73
CA LEU A 89 -18.63 -17.46 8.59
C LEU A 89 -19.31 -18.35 7.53
N GLN A 90 -18.58 -19.25 6.89
CA GLN A 90 -19.06 -20.13 5.81
C GLN A 90 -19.78 -19.35 4.70
N LEU A 91 -19.33 -18.11 4.42
CA LEU A 91 -19.91 -17.25 3.40
C LEU A 91 -19.48 -17.72 2.01
N ASP A 92 -20.46 -17.97 1.16
CA ASP A 92 -20.19 -18.27 -0.24
C ASP A 92 -20.22 -16.99 -1.06
N PHE A 93 -19.03 -16.46 -1.36
CA PHE A 93 -18.86 -15.31 -2.22
C PHE A 93 -18.78 -15.73 -3.67
N SER A 94 -19.90 -16.20 -4.24
CA SER A 94 -19.97 -16.56 -5.65
C SER A 94 -20.19 -15.34 -6.55
N GLY A 95 -19.68 -15.41 -7.76
CA GLY A 95 -19.83 -14.37 -8.76
C GLY A 95 -19.09 -13.05 -8.40
N TRP A 96 -19.67 -11.92 -8.81
CA TRP A 96 -19.05 -10.61 -8.64
C TRP A 96 -19.03 -10.13 -7.17
N ILE A 97 -19.91 -10.67 -6.31
CA ILE A 97 -19.91 -10.39 -4.87
C ILE A 97 -18.58 -10.81 -4.23
N GLY A 98 -17.93 -11.83 -4.78
CA GLY A 98 -16.59 -12.25 -4.35
C GLY A 98 -15.49 -11.20 -4.50
N VAL A 99 -15.73 -10.14 -5.28
CA VAL A 99 -14.78 -9.03 -5.46
C VAL A 99 -14.82 -8.04 -4.27
N ILE A 100 -15.96 -7.96 -3.59
CA ILE A 100 -16.16 -7.01 -2.47
C ILE A 100 -15.10 -7.14 -1.37
N PRO A 101 -14.79 -8.32 -0.83
CA PRO A 101 -13.77 -8.50 0.20
C PRO A 101 -12.36 -8.04 -0.23
N TRP A 102 -12.08 -8.06 -1.54
CA TRP A 102 -10.80 -7.62 -2.10
C TRP A 102 -10.70 -6.10 -2.20
N VAL A 103 -11.80 -5.44 -2.54
CA VAL A 103 -11.81 -4.00 -2.87
C VAL A 103 -12.19 -3.15 -1.67
N LEU A 104 -13.10 -3.63 -0.81
CA LEU A 104 -13.66 -2.84 0.28
C LEU A 104 -12.61 -2.28 1.26
N PRO A 105 -11.63 -3.08 1.76
CA PRO A 105 -10.62 -2.54 2.67
C PRO A 105 -9.75 -1.47 2.03
N ALA A 106 -9.43 -1.61 0.74
CA ALA A 106 -8.67 -0.62 0.00
C ALA A 106 -9.50 0.64 -0.29
N ALA A 107 -10.77 0.50 -0.65
CA ALA A 107 -11.68 1.61 -0.92
C ALA A 107 -11.90 2.50 0.31
N VAL A 108 -11.88 1.94 1.52
CA VAL A 108 -11.97 2.68 2.78
C VAL A 108 -10.59 3.16 3.23
N GLY A 109 -9.59 2.29 3.18
CA GLY A 109 -8.27 2.55 3.74
C GLY A 109 -7.46 3.58 2.95
N ILE A 110 -7.52 3.59 1.61
CA ILE A 110 -6.75 4.55 0.80
C ILE A 110 -7.21 6.00 1.06
N PRO A 111 -8.50 6.33 1.04
CA PRO A 111 -8.96 7.66 1.44
C PRO A 111 -8.56 8.02 2.88
N ALA A 112 -8.65 7.08 3.81
CA ALA A 112 -8.25 7.29 5.20
C ALA A 112 -6.75 7.66 5.31
N ILE A 113 -5.88 6.96 4.60
CA ILE A 113 -4.44 7.29 4.53
C ILE A 113 -4.25 8.73 4.05
N VAL A 114 -4.90 9.10 2.95
CA VAL A 114 -4.77 10.43 2.35
C VAL A 114 -5.26 11.53 3.30
N ILE A 115 -6.42 11.33 3.92
CA ILE A 115 -7.03 12.31 4.82
C ILE A 115 -6.16 12.49 6.07
N TRP A 116 -5.74 11.39 6.71
CA TRP A 116 -4.93 11.44 7.92
C TRP A 116 -3.54 12.00 7.67
N THR A 117 -2.86 11.56 6.61
CA THR A 117 -1.54 12.10 6.26
C THR A 117 -1.61 13.61 6.00
N ARG A 118 -2.64 14.08 5.29
CA ARG A 118 -2.85 15.52 5.04
C ARG A 118 -3.14 16.28 6.34
N HIS A 119 -3.98 15.72 7.22
CA HIS A 119 -4.31 16.33 8.51
C HIS A 119 -3.06 16.51 9.39
N TYR A 120 -2.26 15.46 9.54
CA TYR A 120 -1.05 15.52 10.35
C TYR A 120 0.03 16.41 9.74
N ARG A 121 0.20 16.42 8.41
CA ARG A 121 1.12 17.36 7.76
C ARG A 121 0.77 18.80 8.06
N ARG A 122 -0.48 19.20 7.90
CA ARG A 122 -0.93 20.56 8.22
C ARG A 122 -0.66 20.92 9.66
N ARG A 123 -0.95 20.02 10.58
CA ARG A 123 -0.77 20.27 12.02
C ARG A 123 0.70 20.45 12.42
N PHE A 124 1.61 19.66 11.85
CA PHE A 124 3.03 19.73 12.19
C PHE A 124 3.78 20.82 11.40
N ASP A 125 3.37 21.13 10.19
CA ASP A 125 3.94 22.23 9.41
C ASP A 125 3.55 23.58 10.04
N ASP A 126 2.34 23.72 10.58
CA ASP A 126 1.92 24.92 11.32
C ASP A 126 2.78 25.14 12.58
N PHE A 127 3.18 24.10 13.29
CA PHE A 127 4.09 24.20 14.43
C PHE A 127 5.51 24.62 14.03
N ALA A 128 6.03 24.09 12.92
CA ALA A 128 7.38 24.43 12.46
C ALA A 128 7.48 25.91 12.03
N ILE A 129 6.44 26.48 11.45
CA ILE A 129 6.36 27.89 11.08
C ILE A 129 6.28 28.78 12.33
N SER A 130 5.56 28.36 13.36
CA SER A 130 5.45 29.08 14.62
C SER A 130 6.78 29.19 15.38
N GLU A 131 7.61 28.14 15.37
CA GLU A 131 8.92 28.15 16.02
C GLU A 131 9.98 28.95 15.25
N SER A 132 9.84 29.09 13.93
CA SER A 132 10.78 29.86 13.09
C SER A 132 10.51 31.37 13.10
N GLY A 133 9.36 31.79 13.61
CA GLY A 133 8.94 33.20 13.72
C GLY A 133 9.12 33.83 15.10
N ALA A 134 9.70 33.12 16.08
CA ALA A 134 10.04 33.57 17.41
C ALA A 134 11.54 33.72 17.56
#